data_a83deb469e70e1de8fd025737564f264
#
_entry.id   a83deb469e70e1de8fd025737564f264
#
_cell.length_a   1.000
_cell.length_b   1.000
_cell.length_c   1.000
_cell.angle_alpha   90.00
_cell.angle_beta   90.00
_cell.angle_gamma   90.00
#
_symmetry.space_group_name_H-M   'P 1'
#
loop_
_entity.id
_entity.type
_entity.pdbx_description
1 polymer ?
#
loop_
_entity_poly.entity_id
_entity_poly.type
_entity_poly.pdbx_seq_one_letter_code
_entity_poly.pdbx_strand_id
1 'polypeptide(L)'
;MIEWRLVKELAETYKINFTDYFNPFPYIEEPDADGNEPGQLMVIGNRGPGKTTAFCIINILVNRIFQKKFIYIFRTSEELTSVSALFEDSLALYPKLGKEITTQPLLKNLIYEIFLDGNSVGFSICIGTRMQIDKLKKYSPIFKDCYLIIFEEFLTESG
;
A
#
# COMPACT_ATOMS: atom_id res chain seq x y z
N MET A 1 -2.21 14.54 8.68
CA MET A 1 -0.76 14.30 8.57
C MET A 1 -0.39 13.09 9.40
N ILE A 2 0.47 12.23 8.88
CA ILE A 2 0.88 11.00 9.54
C ILE A 2 2.05 11.27 10.47
N GLU A 3 1.90 10.96 11.76
CA GLU A 3 3.03 11.01 12.68
C GLU A 3 3.86 9.73 12.58
N TRP A 4 4.90 9.77 11.76
CA TRP A 4 5.74 8.61 11.50
C TRP A 4 6.45 8.09 12.75
N ARG A 5 6.64 8.94 13.75
CA ARG A 5 7.20 8.51 15.04
C ARG A 5 6.36 7.40 15.69
N LEU A 6 5.03 7.54 15.63
CA LEU A 6 4.14 6.53 16.19
C LEU A 6 4.17 5.23 15.39
N VAL A 7 4.32 5.32 14.07
CA VAL A 7 4.48 4.13 13.22
C VAL A 7 5.76 3.39 13.57
N LYS A 8 6.86 4.12 13.77
CA LYS A 8 8.14 3.50 14.20
C LYS A 8 8.01 2.83 15.56
N GLU A 9 7.37 3.48 16.51
CA GLU A 9 7.17 2.92 17.86
C GLU A 9 6.37 1.62 17.80
N LEU A 10 5.30 1.59 17.00
CA LEU A 10 4.52 0.37 16.85
C LEU A 10 5.32 -0.74 16.15
N ALA A 11 6.12 -0.38 15.16
CA ALA A 11 7.01 -1.33 14.51
C ALA A 11 7.99 -1.96 15.51
N GLU A 12 8.57 -1.15 16.38
CA GLU A 12 9.45 -1.65 17.45
C GLU A 12 8.72 -2.58 18.41
N THR A 13 7.48 -2.24 18.77
CA THR A 13 6.65 -3.08 19.62
C THR A 13 6.43 -4.47 19.02
N TYR A 14 6.26 -4.55 17.70
CA TYR A 14 6.13 -5.82 16.99
C TYR A 14 7.47 -6.43 16.60
N LYS A 15 8.59 -5.82 16.98
CA LYS A 15 9.94 -6.28 16.65
C LYS A 15 10.18 -6.40 15.15
N ILE A 16 9.65 -5.44 14.39
CA ILE A 16 9.83 -5.40 12.94
C ILE A 16 11.17 -4.78 12.62
N ASN A 17 12.00 -5.48 11.83
CA ASN A 17 13.31 -5.00 11.42
C ASN A 17 13.34 -4.71 9.92
N PHE A 18 13.17 -3.43 9.57
CA PHE A 18 13.19 -2.99 8.17
C PHE A 18 14.59 -3.06 7.54
N THR A 19 15.66 -3.11 8.34
CA THR A 19 17.02 -3.17 7.79
C THR A 19 17.32 -4.49 7.07
N ASP A 20 16.53 -5.53 7.33
CA ASP A 20 16.73 -6.83 6.67
C ASP A 20 16.26 -6.86 5.22
N TYR A 21 15.45 -5.86 4.79
CA TYR A 21 15.02 -5.78 3.39
C TYR A 21 15.15 -4.35 2.86
N PHE A 22 14.24 -3.49 3.14
CA PHE A 22 14.24 -2.10 2.69
C PHE A 22 13.68 -1.22 3.80
N ASN A 23 14.42 -0.21 4.22
CA ASN A 23 13.96 0.71 5.24
C ASN A 23 13.39 1.97 4.57
N PRO A 24 12.06 2.14 4.54
CA PRO A 24 11.43 3.27 3.88
C PRO A 24 11.45 4.56 4.70
N PHE A 25 11.67 4.49 6.01
CA PHE A 25 11.56 5.65 6.89
C PHE A 25 12.45 6.84 6.51
N PRO A 26 13.72 6.66 6.15
CA PRO A 26 14.52 7.80 5.76
C PRO A 26 13.95 8.57 4.56
N TYR A 27 13.26 7.88 3.66
CA TYR A 27 12.66 8.49 2.47
C TYR A 27 11.32 9.16 2.78
N ILE A 28 10.52 8.55 3.65
CA ILE A 28 9.21 9.06 4.02
C ILE A 28 9.33 10.32 4.89
N GLU A 29 10.30 10.34 5.77
CA GLU A 29 10.50 11.43 6.73
C GLU A 29 11.34 12.58 6.18
N GLU A 30 12.08 12.37 5.10
CA GLU A 30 12.94 13.39 4.53
C GLU A 30 12.09 14.57 4.01
N PRO A 31 12.31 15.80 4.51
CA PRO A 31 11.56 16.94 4.01
C PRO A 31 11.96 17.26 2.56
N ASP A 32 11.04 17.85 1.82
CA ASP A 32 11.31 18.32 0.48
C ASP A 32 12.21 19.58 0.52
N ALA A 33 12.50 20.16 -0.65
CA ALA A 33 13.36 21.34 -0.76
C ALA A 33 12.84 22.55 0.02
N ASP A 34 11.53 22.61 0.28
CA ASP A 34 10.88 23.69 1.03
C ASP A 34 10.72 23.37 2.52
N GLY A 35 11.22 22.21 2.97
CA GLY A 35 11.11 21.80 4.37
C GLY A 35 9.78 21.15 4.75
N ASN A 36 8.93 20.86 3.78
CA ASN A 36 7.64 20.21 4.01
C ASN A 36 7.74 18.68 3.88
N GLU A 37 6.81 17.96 4.51
CA GLU A 37 6.71 16.53 4.29
C GLU A 37 6.40 16.24 2.82
N PRO A 38 7.03 15.21 2.22
CA PRO A 38 6.76 14.88 0.83
C PRO A 38 5.29 14.49 0.63
N GLY A 39 4.62 15.14 -0.30
CA GLY A 39 3.26 14.78 -0.69
C GLY A 39 3.21 13.54 -1.56
N GLN A 40 4.29 13.26 -2.26
CA GLN A 40 4.43 12.10 -3.11
C GLN A 40 5.86 11.57 -3.03
N LEU A 41 5.99 10.25 -3.04
CA LEU A 41 7.27 9.59 -3.03
C LEU A 41 7.27 8.49 -4.08
N MET A 42 8.28 8.50 -4.96
CA MET A 42 8.49 7.43 -5.91
C MET A 42 9.77 6.69 -5.54
N VAL A 43 9.65 5.40 -5.31
CA VAL A 43 10.80 4.54 -5.03
C VAL A 43 10.96 3.56 -6.18
N ILE A 44 12.08 3.69 -6.89
CA ILE A 44 12.39 2.82 -8.02
C ILE A 44 13.59 1.97 -7.63
N GLY A 45 13.52 0.70 -7.95
CA GLY A 45 14.62 -0.23 -7.70
C GLY A 45 14.39 -1.54 -8.41
N ASN A 46 15.37 -2.40 -8.32
CA ASN A 46 15.26 -3.72 -8.90
C ASN A 46 14.18 -4.52 -8.20
N ARG A 47 13.54 -5.42 -8.96
CA ARG A 47 12.56 -6.35 -8.43
C ARG A 47 13.22 -7.20 -7.35
N GLY A 48 12.58 -7.34 -6.19
CA GLY A 48 13.04 -8.23 -5.14
C GLY A 48 13.80 -7.64 -3.96
N PRO A 49 14.12 -6.33 -3.88
CA PRO A 49 14.87 -5.80 -2.74
C PRO A 49 14.03 -5.57 -1.47
N GLY A 50 12.85 -6.17 -1.37
CA GLY A 50 12.02 -6.08 -0.17
C GLY A 50 11.16 -4.82 -0.05
N LYS A 51 11.09 -3.99 -1.08
CA LYS A 51 10.30 -2.76 -1.06
C LYS A 51 8.82 -3.03 -0.85
N THR A 52 8.27 -3.98 -1.58
CA THR A 52 6.85 -4.35 -1.47
C THR A 52 6.53 -4.82 -0.06
N THR A 53 7.36 -5.70 0.50
CA THR A 53 7.17 -6.20 1.87
C THR A 53 7.18 -5.06 2.88
N ALA A 54 8.14 -4.15 2.79
CA ALA A 54 8.25 -3.01 3.70
C ALA A 54 7.02 -2.10 3.63
N PHE A 55 6.56 -1.76 2.42
CA PHE A 55 5.38 -0.91 2.27
C PHE A 55 4.09 -1.60 2.69
N CYS A 56 3.96 -2.90 2.50
CA CYS A 56 2.82 -3.65 3.02
C CYS A 56 2.77 -3.56 4.55
N ILE A 57 3.90 -3.72 5.20
CA ILE A 57 3.99 -3.60 6.67
C ILE A 57 3.60 -2.18 7.10
N ILE A 58 4.16 -1.16 6.49
CA ILE A 58 3.85 0.24 6.82
C ILE A 58 2.36 0.53 6.64
N ASN A 59 1.76 0.06 5.55
CA ASN A 59 0.34 0.26 5.30
C ASN A 59 -0.52 -0.32 6.41
N ILE A 60 -0.19 -1.51 6.89
CA ILE A 60 -0.91 -2.13 8.00
C ILE A 60 -0.75 -1.31 9.27
N LEU A 61 0.46 -0.87 9.58
CA LEU A 61 0.73 -0.08 10.78
C LEU A 61 -0.01 1.26 10.76
N VAL A 62 0.03 1.97 9.65
CA VAL A 62 -0.67 3.25 9.51
C VAL A 62 -2.18 3.07 9.63
N ASN A 63 -2.73 2.04 9.01
CA ASN A 63 -4.15 1.75 9.14
C ASN A 63 -4.52 1.48 10.60
N ARG A 64 -3.69 0.74 11.30
CA ARG A 64 -3.96 0.37 12.69
C ARG A 64 -3.94 1.57 13.63
N ILE A 65 -3.03 2.52 13.42
CA ILE A 65 -2.88 3.70 14.28
C ILE A 65 -3.86 4.80 13.90
N PHE A 66 -3.96 5.11 12.60
CA PHE A 66 -4.64 6.31 12.10
C PHE A 66 -5.93 6.02 11.35
N GLN A 67 -6.28 4.76 11.14
CA GLN A 67 -7.44 4.33 10.33
C GLN A 67 -7.39 4.87 8.90
N LYS A 68 -6.19 5.17 8.39
CA LYS A 68 -5.98 5.57 7.02
C LYS A 68 -5.83 4.35 6.13
N LYS A 69 -6.35 4.43 4.92
CA LYS A 69 -6.35 3.33 3.95
C LYS A 69 -5.34 3.58 2.86
N PHE A 70 -4.90 2.50 2.23
CA PHE A 70 -3.95 2.57 1.12
C PHE A 70 -4.63 2.20 -0.19
N ILE A 71 -4.00 2.57 -1.32
CA ILE A 71 -4.49 2.21 -2.65
C ILE A 71 -3.35 1.55 -3.41
N TYR A 72 -3.59 0.33 -3.89
CA TYR A 72 -2.71 -0.34 -4.85
C TYR A 72 -3.26 -0.14 -6.25
N ILE A 73 -2.40 0.29 -7.17
CA ILE A 73 -2.80 0.58 -8.54
C ILE A 73 -2.17 -0.46 -9.46
N PHE A 74 -3.01 -1.12 -10.24
CA PHE A 74 -2.60 -2.12 -11.22
C PHE A 74 -2.97 -1.68 -12.62
N ARG A 75 -2.27 -2.22 -13.61
CA ARG A 75 -2.54 -1.93 -15.02
C ARG A 75 -3.64 -2.80 -15.59
N THR A 76 -3.75 -4.04 -15.11
CA THR A 76 -4.73 -5.00 -15.62
C THR A 76 -5.71 -5.41 -14.54
N SER A 77 -6.95 -5.71 -14.96
CA SER A 77 -7.96 -6.15 -14.01
C SER A 77 -7.67 -7.51 -13.39
N GLU A 78 -6.87 -8.33 -14.07
CA GLU A 78 -6.48 -9.66 -13.58
C GLU A 78 -5.61 -9.59 -12.33
N GLU A 79 -4.88 -8.49 -12.15
CA GLU A 79 -4.00 -8.31 -11.00
C GLU A 79 -4.71 -7.81 -9.75
N LEU A 80 -5.96 -7.35 -9.87
CA LEU A 80 -6.68 -6.71 -8.75
C LEU A 80 -6.81 -7.62 -7.53
N THR A 81 -7.02 -8.90 -7.73
CA THR A 81 -7.14 -9.87 -6.64
C THR A 81 -5.80 -10.41 -6.15
N SER A 82 -4.73 -10.18 -6.91
CA SER A 82 -3.39 -10.66 -6.55
C SER A 82 -2.78 -9.88 -5.39
N VAL A 83 -3.40 -8.78 -4.97
CA VAL A 83 -2.91 -7.97 -3.86
C VAL A 83 -2.77 -8.78 -2.57
N SER A 84 -3.60 -9.81 -2.37
CA SER A 84 -3.47 -10.68 -1.19
C SER A 84 -2.10 -11.38 -1.16
N ALA A 85 -1.58 -11.77 -2.32
CA ALA A 85 -0.27 -12.40 -2.40
C ALA A 85 0.86 -11.44 -2.02
N LEU A 86 0.69 -10.14 -2.25
CA LEU A 86 1.69 -9.14 -1.86
C LEU A 86 1.89 -9.07 -0.35
N PHE A 87 0.86 -9.38 0.42
CA PHE A 87 0.89 -9.32 1.87
C PHE A 87 1.31 -10.64 2.53
N GLU A 88 1.32 -11.75 1.78
CA GLU A 88 1.62 -13.07 2.37
C GLU A 88 2.96 -13.10 3.08
N ASP A 89 4.02 -12.58 2.46
CA ASP A 89 5.35 -12.57 3.07
C ASP A 89 5.38 -11.73 4.34
N SER A 90 4.73 -10.58 4.33
CA SER A 90 4.69 -9.69 5.49
C SER A 90 3.98 -10.33 6.67
N LEU A 91 2.85 -10.98 6.41
CA LEU A 91 2.08 -11.65 7.48
C LEU A 91 2.78 -12.91 7.97
N ALA A 92 3.49 -13.63 7.08
CA ALA A 92 4.27 -14.79 7.48
C ALA A 92 5.45 -14.42 8.39
N LEU A 93 6.13 -13.31 8.07
CA LEU A 93 7.26 -12.82 8.87
C LEU A 93 6.81 -12.25 10.22
N TYR A 94 5.67 -11.56 10.23
CA TYR A 94 5.18 -10.88 11.42
C TYR A 94 3.71 -11.22 11.69
N PRO A 95 3.43 -12.40 12.26
CA PRO A 95 2.05 -12.86 12.47
C PRO A 95 1.20 -11.95 13.35
N LYS A 96 1.83 -11.10 14.17
CA LYS A 96 1.09 -10.15 15.00
C LYS A 96 0.42 -9.05 14.20
N LEU A 97 0.82 -8.83 12.94
CA LEU A 97 0.18 -7.85 12.06
C LEU A 97 -1.22 -8.28 11.65
N GLY A 98 -1.44 -9.58 11.50
CA GLY A 98 -2.73 -10.13 11.10
C GLY A 98 -2.56 -11.52 10.51
N LYS A 99 -3.68 -12.15 10.17
CA LYS A 99 -3.69 -13.53 9.69
C LYS A 99 -3.96 -13.64 8.19
N GLU A 100 -4.92 -12.89 7.69
CA GLU A 100 -5.43 -13.10 6.35
C GLU A 100 -5.86 -11.80 5.68
N ILE A 101 -5.44 -11.66 4.43
CA ILE A 101 -5.92 -10.61 3.53
C ILE A 101 -6.96 -11.21 2.59
N THR A 102 -8.12 -10.56 2.51
CA THR A 102 -9.19 -10.91 1.58
C THR A 102 -9.58 -9.70 0.75
N THR A 103 -10.24 -9.92 -0.38
CA THR A 103 -10.70 -8.86 -1.25
C THR A 103 -12.17 -9.05 -1.62
N GLN A 104 -12.88 -7.94 -1.80
CA GLN A 104 -14.26 -7.96 -2.28
C GLN A 104 -14.44 -6.92 -3.39
N PRO A 105 -15.15 -7.26 -4.47
CA PRO A 105 -15.34 -6.29 -5.55
C PRO A 105 -16.31 -5.19 -5.12
N LEU A 106 -15.93 -3.93 -5.33
CA LEU A 106 -16.82 -2.78 -5.26
C LEU A 106 -17.35 -2.43 -6.64
N LEU A 107 -16.48 -2.49 -7.63
CA LEU A 107 -16.83 -2.34 -9.03
C LEU A 107 -16.04 -3.39 -9.78
N LYS A 108 -16.73 -4.37 -10.34
CA LYS A 108 -16.11 -5.53 -10.99
C LYS A 108 -15.06 -5.10 -12.02
N ASN A 109 -13.89 -5.74 -11.98
CA ASN A 109 -12.75 -5.49 -12.86
C ASN A 109 -12.16 -4.07 -12.77
N LEU A 110 -12.54 -3.28 -11.76
CA LEU A 110 -12.03 -1.93 -11.61
C LEU A 110 -11.59 -1.61 -10.19
N ILE A 111 -12.40 -1.92 -9.18
CA ILE A 111 -12.12 -1.62 -7.78
C ILE A 111 -12.43 -2.83 -6.91
N TYR A 112 -11.46 -3.23 -6.10
CA TYR A 112 -11.66 -4.21 -5.03
C TYR A 112 -11.31 -3.56 -3.69
N GLU A 113 -12.10 -3.82 -2.67
CA GLU A 113 -11.78 -3.43 -1.31
C GLU A 113 -10.96 -4.53 -0.65
N ILE A 114 -9.94 -4.13 0.11
CA ILE A 114 -8.99 -5.04 0.76
C ILE A 114 -9.30 -5.09 2.25
N PHE A 115 -9.38 -6.30 2.78
CA PHE A 115 -9.66 -6.52 4.21
C PHE A 115 -8.53 -7.32 4.85
N LEU A 116 -8.12 -6.90 6.05
CA LEU A 116 -7.22 -7.66 6.91
C LEU A 116 -8.03 -8.15 8.10
N ASP A 117 -8.18 -9.47 8.21
CA ASP A 117 -8.98 -10.12 9.26
C ASP A 117 -10.39 -9.51 9.39
N GLY A 118 -11.00 -9.18 8.25
CA GLY A 118 -12.35 -8.62 8.20
C GLY A 118 -12.45 -7.11 8.33
N ASN A 119 -11.35 -6.41 8.57
CA ASN A 119 -11.35 -4.95 8.67
C ASN A 119 -10.82 -4.32 7.37
N SER A 120 -11.54 -3.34 6.85
CA SER A 120 -11.13 -2.66 5.62
C SER A 120 -9.84 -1.88 5.83
N VAL A 121 -8.82 -2.17 5.01
CA VAL A 121 -7.51 -1.54 5.11
C VAL A 121 -7.15 -0.74 3.87
N GLY A 122 -7.80 -0.99 2.75
CA GLY A 122 -7.47 -0.28 1.51
C GLY A 122 -8.23 -0.76 0.30
N PHE A 123 -7.73 -0.36 -0.86
CA PHE A 123 -8.34 -0.67 -2.15
C PHE A 123 -7.28 -1.09 -3.15
N SER A 124 -7.66 -1.95 -4.10
CA SER A 124 -6.89 -2.13 -5.32
C SER A 124 -7.70 -1.64 -6.50
N ILE A 125 -7.08 -0.90 -7.39
CA ILE A 125 -7.76 -0.29 -8.54
C ILE A 125 -7.00 -0.57 -9.83
N CYS A 126 -7.74 -0.58 -10.95
CA CYS A 126 -7.17 -0.77 -12.27
C CYS A 126 -7.32 0.51 -13.08
N ILE A 127 -6.22 0.99 -13.66
CA ILE A 127 -6.21 2.22 -14.48
C ILE A 127 -5.62 1.96 -15.87
N GLY A 128 -5.78 0.75 -16.39
CA GLY A 128 -5.20 0.36 -17.68
C GLY A 128 -5.75 1.08 -18.89
N THR A 129 -6.97 1.62 -18.81
CA THR A 129 -7.59 2.33 -19.92
C THR A 129 -8.18 3.65 -19.49
N ARG A 130 -8.36 4.56 -20.45
CA ARG A 130 -8.99 5.86 -20.20
C ARG A 130 -10.43 5.70 -19.67
N MET A 131 -11.16 4.72 -20.21
CA MET A 131 -12.54 4.45 -19.75
C MET A 131 -12.56 4.07 -18.27
N GLN A 132 -11.58 3.28 -17.82
CA GLN A 132 -11.45 2.90 -16.41
C GLN A 132 -11.18 4.12 -15.53
N ILE A 133 -10.30 5.02 -15.99
CA ILE A 133 -9.99 6.26 -15.27
C ILE A 133 -11.25 7.12 -15.10
N ASP A 134 -12.05 7.27 -16.17
CA ASP A 134 -13.29 8.05 -16.11
C ASP A 134 -14.32 7.45 -15.15
N LYS A 135 -14.41 6.14 -15.11
CA LYS A 135 -15.28 5.45 -14.12
C LYS A 135 -14.80 5.67 -12.70
N LEU A 136 -13.50 5.66 -12.47
CA LEU A 136 -12.92 5.88 -11.13
C LEU A 136 -13.26 7.26 -10.56
N LYS A 137 -13.39 8.28 -11.40
CA LYS A 137 -13.75 9.62 -10.95
C LYS A 137 -15.08 9.66 -10.20
N LYS A 138 -16.02 8.79 -10.56
CA LYS A 138 -17.32 8.70 -9.91
C LYS A 138 -17.22 8.11 -8.50
N TYR A 139 -16.17 7.37 -8.23
CA TYR A 139 -15.94 6.71 -6.94
C TYR A 139 -14.93 7.43 -6.06
N SER A 140 -14.45 8.61 -6.49
CA SER A 140 -13.42 9.34 -5.76
C SER A 140 -13.73 9.58 -4.27
N PRO A 141 -14.99 9.76 -3.84
CA PRO A 141 -15.27 9.93 -2.42
C PRO A 141 -14.83 8.77 -1.51
N ILE A 142 -14.76 7.53 -2.03
CA ILE A 142 -14.31 6.40 -1.21
C ILE A 142 -12.83 6.47 -0.87
N PHE A 143 -12.06 7.29 -1.60
CA PHE A 143 -10.61 7.39 -1.43
C PHE A 143 -10.20 8.54 -0.49
N LYS A 144 -11.14 9.27 0.09
CA LYS A 144 -10.83 10.43 0.94
C LYS A 144 -9.98 10.12 2.17
N ASP A 145 -10.08 8.90 2.69
CA ASP A 145 -9.33 8.46 3.85
C ASP A 145 -8.04 7.73 3.48
N CYS A 146 -7.66 7.76 2.20
CA CYS A 146 -6.45 7.14 1.72
C CYS A 146 -5.27 8.10 1.84
N TYR A 147 -4.13 7.56 2.25
CA TYR A 147 -2.93 8.36 2.46
C TYR A 147 -1.77 8.00 1.52
N LEU A 148 -1.70 6.76 1.09
CA LEU A 148 -0.58 6.25 0.31
C LEU A 148 -1.09 5.51 -0.91
N ILE A 149 -0.51 5.83 -2.06
CA ILE A 149 -0.82 5.18 -3.33
C ILE A 149 0.42 4.42 -3.78
N ILE A 150 0.26 3.14 -4.06
CA ILE A 150 1.34 2.28 -4.51
C ILE A 150 1.04 1.78 -5.91
N PHE A 151 1.98 2.00 -6.82
CA PHE A 151 1.96 1.40 -8.15
C PHE A 151 2.80 0.13 -8.12
N GLU A 152 2.18 -1.01 -8.41
CA GLU A 152 2.90 -2.25 -8.60
C GLU A 152 3.15 -2.46 -10.09
N GLU A 153 4.36 -2.97 -10.40
CA GLU A 153 4.79 -3.21 -11.79
C GLU A 153 4.69 -1.96 -12.66
N PHE A 154 5.03 -0.82 -12.09
CA PHE A 154 5.03 0.46 -12.80
C PHE A 154 5.87 0.39 -14.09
N LEU A 155 7.00 -0.30 -14.03
CA LEU A 155 7.82 -0.59 -15.18
C LEU A 155 7.51 -2.02 -15.63
N THR A 156 6.62 -2.16 -16.59
CA THR A 156 6.41 -3.47 -17.19
C THR A 156 7.65 -3.88 -17.95
N GLU A 157 8.04 -5.11 -17.76
CA GLU A 157 8.95 -5.72 -18.70
C GLU A 157 8.26 -5.64 -20.06
N SER A 158 8.84 -4.89 -20.96
CA SER A 158 8.50 -4.98 -22.36
C SER A 158 8.96 -6.35 -22.81
N GLY A 159 8.13 -7.31 -22.54
CA GLY A 159 8.38 -8.67 -22.98
C GLY A 159 7.94 -8.76 -24.35
#